data_0f39ac2b374282e15d9f43a1d153fe88
#
_entry.id   0f39ac2b374282e15d9f43a1d153fe88
#
_cell.length_a   1.000
_cell.length_b   1.000
_cell.length_c   1.000
_cell.angle_alpha   90.00
_cell.angle_beta   90.00
_cell.angle_gamma   90.00
#
_symmetry.space_group_name_H-M   'P 1'
#
loop_
_entity.id
_entity.type
_entity.pdbx_description
1 polymer ?
#
loop_
_entity_poly.entity_id
_entity_poly.type
_entity_poly.pdbx_seq_one_letter_code
_entity_poly.pdbx_strand_id
1 'polypeptide(L)'
;METLLVVGAGPKALAVAAKSHVLRNLGLPAPRVVVVEAHAVGGNWLPSGGWTDGQHRLGTSPEKDIGFPYRSTWARGRNQAINAAMKEFSWTSFLVEHGTFAEWIDRGRPSPHHHTWARYLQWVARAIDLDLVIGTVRSIRQGDNGWSVSVADAEGRDTELTADGLMITGPGRSTRTLAEHSRILSIAEFWELAGRRALPAASRAAVIGGGETAGSALDELVRHEMLTISVISPMATIYTRGESYFENALFSDPSKWAALSMQERRDVIRRTDRGVFSVRVQENLLGDNRVHHLQGRVVRVADHADGVAVTLRNELRADQVHTFDLAIDATGGQPLWFLELFDSYATDLLELAVGGPLTQSRLESSIGYDLAVSGLASKLYLPNLAALAQGPGFPNLSCLGELSDRVLSPEPARAGSGARRLVVR
;
A
#
# COMPACT_ATOMS: atom_id res chain seq x y z
N MET A 1 15.64 20.49 4.88
CA MET A 1 14.50 20.22 3.99
C MET A 1 13.38 21.17 4.36
N GLU A 2 13.02 22.08 3.46
CA GLU A 2 11.95 23.07 3.67
C GLU A 2 10.62 22.57 3.07
N THR A 3 10.69 21.89 1.93
CA THR A 3 9.51 21.33 1.24
C THR A 3 9.71 19.84 0.95
N LEU A 4 8.69 19.06 1.33
CA LEU A 4 8.54 17.65 0.95
C LEU A 4 7.34 17.51 0.01
N LEU A 5 7.57 17.06 -1.21
CA LEU A 5 6.51 16.73 -2.15
C LEU A 5 6.17 15.25 -2.03
N VAL A 6 4.87 14.94 -1.94
CA VAL A 6 4.38 13.57 -1.82
C VAL A 6 3.46 13.23 -2.99
N VAL A 7 3.76 12.17 -3.71
CA VAL A 7 2.92 11.64 -4.79
C VAL A 7 1.94 10.62 -4.22
N GLY A 8 0.64 10.94 -4.34
CA GLY A 8 -0.48 10.15 -3.84
C GLY A 8 -1.00 10.61 -2.47
N ALA A 9 -2.29 10.93 -2.36
CA ALA A 9 -2.96 11.41 -1.15
C ALA A 9 -3.59 10.27 -0.32
N GLY A 10 -2.84 9.20 -0.12
CA GLY A 10 -3.21 8.06 0.73
C GLY A 10 -2.83 8.27 2.21
N PRO A 11 -3.05 7.26 3.08
CA PRO A 11 -2.79 7.33 4.52
C PRO A 11 -1.35 7.69 4.88
N LYS A 12 -0.36 7.25 4.08
CA LYS A 12 1.05 7.58 4.30
C LYS A 12 1.33 9.07 4.13
N ALA A 13 0.77 9.67 3.06
CA ALA A 13 0.86 11.10 2.81
C ALA A 13 0.18 11.88 3.94
N LEU A 14 -1.04 11.49 4.33
CA LEU A 14 -1.79 12.13 5.42
C LEU A 14 -1.08 12.01 6.77
N ALA A 15 -0.43 10.86 7.07
CA ALA A 15 0.34 10.68 8.28
C ALA A 15 1.52 11.65 8.36
N VAL A 16 2.27 11.80 7.25
CA VAL A 16 3.41 12.72 7.17
C VAL A 16 2.93 14.18 7.21
N ALA A 17 1.88 14.53 6.47
CA ALA A 17 1.34 15.89 6.44
C ALA A 17 0.77 16.31 7.80
N ALA A 18 -0.04 15.45 8.45
CA ALA A 18 -0.59 15.71 9.77
C ALA A 18 0.50 15.83 10.84
N LYS A 19 1.51 14.96 10.81
CA LYS A 19 2.65 15.05 11.74
C LYS A 19 3.43 16.35 11.50
N SER A 20 3.70 16.74 10.25
CA SER A 20 4.36 18.01 9.95
C SER A 20 3.54 19.21 10.44
N HIS A 21 2.21 19.20 10.23
CA HIS A 21 1.28 20.21 10.76
C HIS A 21 1.39 20.31 12.28
N VAL A 22 1.33 19.19 12.99
CA VAL A 22 1.46 19.14 14.46
C VAL A 22 2.82 19.69 14.92
N LEU A 23 3.91 19.28 14.30
CA LEU A 23 5.26 19.74 14.65
C LEU A 23 5.38 21.25 14.50
N ARG A 24 4.90 21.82 13.38
CA ARG A 24 4.93 23.26 13.13
C ARG A 24 4.09 24.03 14.15
N ASN A 25 2.90 23.54 14.49
CA ASN A 25 2.03 24.15 15.50
C ASN A 25 2.65 24.12 16.92
N LEU A 26 3.49 23.12 17.19
CA LEU A 26 4.26 23.04 18.44
C LEU A 26 5.57 23.85 18.41
N GLY A 27 5.84 24.59 17.33
CA GLY A 27 7.07 25.38 17.13
C GLY A 27 8.30 24.51 16.89
N LEU A 28 8.12 23.27 16.41
CA LEU A 28 9.21 22.37 16.06
C LEU A 28 9.49 22.45 14.54
N PRO A 29 10.76 22.28 14.13
CA PRO A 29 11.12 22.29 12.72
C PRO A 29 10.48 21.10 11.99
N ALA A 30 9.76 21.40 10.92
CA ALA A 30 9.22 20.41 10.00
C ALA A 30 9.02 21.02 8.60
N PRO A 31 9.16 20.24 7.51
CA PRO A 31 8.97 20.74 6.16
C PRO A 31 7.51 21.11 5.89
N ARG A 32 7.28 21.99 4.95
CA ARG A 32 5.98 22.10 4.27
C ARG A 32 5.78 20.81 3.47
N VAL A 33 4.60 20.19 3.62
CA VAL A 33 4.25 18.97 2.86
C VAL A 33 3.23 19.34 1.79
N VAL A 34 3.62 19.20 0.53
CA VAL A 34 2.77 19.39 -0.65
C VAL A 34 2.41 18.02 -1.19
N VAL A 35 1.13 17.74 -1.38
CA VAL A 35 0.65 16.43 -1.86
C VAL A 35 0.07 16.58 -3.25
N VAL A 36 0.50 15.73 -4.19
CA VAL A 36 -0.07 15.62 -5.54
C VAL A 36 -0.91 14.36 -5.63
N GLU A 37 -2.15 14.49 -6.10
CA GLU A 37 -3.09 13.38 -6.21
C GLU A 37 -3.86 13.45 -7.52
N ALA A 38 -3.95 12.33 -8.22
CA ALA A 38 -4.59 12.27 -9.54
C ALA A 38 -6.14 12.34 -9.47
N HIS A 39 -6.74 11.93 -8.39
CA HIS A 39 -8.20 11.79 -8.25
C HIS A 39 -8.74 12.54 -7.04
N ALA A 40 -8.58 11.93 -5.87
CA ALA A 40 -9.10 12.47 -4.61
C ALA A 40 -8.31 11.91 -3.42
N VAL A 41 -8.34 12.63 -2.30
CA VAL A 41 -7.79 12.10 -1.04
C VAL A 41 -8.45 10.77 -0.70
N GLY A 42 -7.63 9.76 -0.44
CA GLY A 42 -8.09 8.40 -0.19
C GLY A 42 -8.60 7.67 -1.44
N GLY A 43 -8.24 8.12 -2.64
CA GLY A 43 -8.71 7.57 -3.93
C GLY A 43 -8.58 6.06 -4.06
N ASN A 44 -7.55 5.46 -3.47
CA ASN A 44 -7.39 3.99 -3.47
C ASN A 44 -8.53 3.22 -2.76
N TRP A 45 -9.33 3.88 -1.93
CA TRP A 45 -10.52 3.33 -1.27
C TRP A 45 -11.84 3.79 -1.88
N LEU A 46 -11.78 4.44 -3.04
CA LEU A 46 -12.93 4.91 -3.81
C LEU A 46 -12.98 4.20 -5.16
N PRO A 47 -14.18 3.96 -5.72
CA PRO A 47 -14.31 3.31 -7.03
C PRO A 47 -13.60 4.05 -8.16
N SER A 48 -13.50 5.38 -8.06
CA SER A 48 -12.91 6.23 -9.10
C SER A 48 -11.39 6.23 -9.17
N GLY A 49 -10.69 5.60 -8.23
CA GLY A 49 -9.22 5.63 -8.21
C GLY A 49 -8.59 4.40 -7.57
N GLY A 50 -9.40 3.49 -7.05
CA GLY A 50 -8.95 2.31 -6.32
C GLY A 50 -9.40 0.99 -6.94
N TRP A 51 -8.92 -0.09 -6.35
CA TRP A 51 -9.32 -1.45 -6.66
C TRP A 51 -10.40 -1.90 -5.67
N THR A 52 -11.58 -1.31 -5.77
CA THR A 52 -12.71 -1.51 -4.85
C THR A 52 -14.00 -0.95 -5.43
N ASP A 53 -15.12 -1.50 -5.02
CA ASP A 53 -16.46 -0.92 -5.19
C ASP A 53 -16.82 0.11 -4.10
N GLY A 54 -15.92 0.35 -3.15
CA GLY A 54 -16.15 1.18 -1.97
C GLY A 54 -16.87 0.49 -0.82
N GLN A 55 -17.49 -0.68 -1.05
CA GLN A 55 -18.27 -1.42 -0.06
C GLN A 55 -17.46 -2.49 0.68
N HIS A 56 -16.29 -2.86 0.17
CA HIS A 56 -15.38 -3.75 0.88
C HIS A 56 -14.97 -3.15 2.23
N ARG A 57 -14.72 -4.01 3.20
CA ARG A 57 -14.26 -3.58 4.53
C ARG A 57 -12.74 -3.46 4.56
N LEU A 58 -12.27 -2.50 5.33
CA LEU A 58 -10.84 -2.33 5.58
C LEU A 58 -10.25 -3.64 6.16
N GLY A 59 -9.16 -4.11 5.57
CA GLY A 59 -8.51 -5.38 5.94
C GLY A 59 -7.68 -5.32 7.23
N THR A 60 -7.77 -4.23 8.02
CA THR A 60 -7.12 -4.07 9.33
C THR A 60 -7.99 -3.22 10.25
N SER A 61 -7.65 -3.18 11.55
CA SER A 61 -8.35 -2.29 12.49
C SER A 61 -8.21 -0.83 12.07
N PRO A 62 -9.30 -0.04 12.04
CA PRO A 62 -9.24 1.39 11.71
C PRO A 62 -8.52 2.21 12.77
N GLU A 63 -8.30 1.66 13.97
CA GLU A 63 -7.47 2.27 15.02
C GLU A 63 -5.98 2.27 14.66
N LYS A 64 -5.58 1.50 13.63
CA LYS A 64 -4.27 1.66 12.95
C LYS A 64 -4.33 2.81 11.97
N ASP A 65 -4.71 3.97 12.46
CA ASP A 65 -4.92 5.22 11.74
C ASP A 65 -3.61 5.98 11.49
N ILE A 66 -3.71 7.22 11.01
CA ILE A 66 -2.55 8.01 10.56
C ILE A 66 -1.53 8.32 11.66
N GLY A 67 -1.89 8.23 12.94
CA GLY A 67 -1.00 8.49 14.08
C GLY A 67 -0.50 7.22 14.78
N PHE A 68 -1.10 6.05 14.47
CA PHE A 68 -0.76 4.81 15.14
C PHE A 68 0.72 4.41 14.91
N PRO A 69 1.48 3.98 15.94
CA PRO A 69 1.08 3.63 17.29
C PRO A 69 1.19 4.75 18.35
N TYR A 70 1.27 6.02 17.95
CA TYR A 70 1.35 7.19 18.88
C TYR A 70 2.54 7.13 19.83
N ARG A 71 3.71 6.79 19.32
CA ARG A 71 4.95 6.57 20.10
C ARG A 71 6.14 7.33 19.53
N SER A 72 5.99 8.63 19.26
CA SER A 72 7.15 9.46 18.86
C SER A 72 8.23 9.45 19.93
N THR A 73 9.50 9.28 19.54
CA THR A 73 10.63 9.08 20.46
C THR A 73 11.80 10.04 20.24
N TRP A 74 11.82 10.79 19.14
CA TRP A 74 12.96 11.59 18.70
C TRP A 74 12.99 13.04 19.22
N ALA A 75 11.84 13.60 19.57
CA ALA A 75 11.70 14.98 20.05
C ALA A 75 11.74 15.06 21.58
N ARG A 76 12.92 15.13 22.17
CA ARG A 76 13.12 15.17 23.62
C ARG A 76 12.24 16.22 24.30
N GLY A 77 11.48 15.81 25.33
CA GLY A 77 10.57 16.67 26.09
C GLY A 77 9.29 17.08 25.37
N ARG A 78 9.10 16.73 24.10
CA ARG A 78 7.93 17.07 23.27
C ARG A 78 7.14 15.86 22.79
N ASN A 79 7.65 14.65 22.93
CA ASN A 79 7.01 13.43 22.42
C ASN A 79 5.58 13.25 22.91
N GLN A 80 5.30 13.55 24.17
CA GLN A 80 3.96 13.46 24.74
C GLN A 80 2.99 14.46 24.08
N ALA A 81 3.43 15.71 23.86
CA ALA A 81 2.62 16.73 23.21
C ALA A 81 2.35 16.38 21.74
N ILE A 82 3.37 15.87 21.01
CA ILE A 82 3.20 15.39 19.64
C ILE A 82 2.17 14.26 19.57
N ASN A 83 2.31 13.25 20.43
CA ASN A 83 1.40 12.11 20.45
C ASN A 83 -0.03 12.51 20.85
N ALA A 84 -0.18 13.46 21.76
CA ALA A 84 -1.48 13.99 22.16
C ALA A 84 -2.15 14.75 20.99
N ALA A 85 -1.42 15.65 20.33
CA ALA A 85 -1.94 16.41 19.19
C ALA A 85 -2.26 15.50 17.98
N MET A 86 -1.46 14.46 17.71
CA MET A 86 -1.77 13.49 16.66
C MET A 86 -3.05 12.71 16.93
N LYS A 87 -3.46 12.50 18.19
CA LYS A 87 -4.72 11.82 18.52
C LYS A 87 -5.95 12.63 18.12
N GLU A 88 -5.84 13.94 17.95
CA GLU A 88 -6.94 14.77 17.44
C GLU A 88 -7.36 14.37 16.03
N PHE A 89 -6.46 13.76 15.26
CA PHE A 89 -6.69 13.24 13.91
C PHE A 89 -6.94 11.73 13.86
N SER A 90 -7.23 11.10 15.01
CA SER A 90 -7.46 9.65 15.08
C SER A 90 -8.81 9.25 14.47
N TRP A 91 -8.93 7.96 14.13
CA TRP A 91 -10.20 7.35 13.77
C TRP A 91 -11.29 7.58 14.84
N THR A 92 -10.93 7.45 16.11
CA THR A 92 -11.84 7.69 17.22
C THR A 92 -12.33 9.12 17.26
N SER A 93 -11.45 10.11 17.06
CA SER A 93 -11.81 11.52 17.02
C SER A 93 -12.76 11.82 15.86
N PHE A 94 -12.51 11.24 14.69
CA PHE A 94 -13.44 11.31 13.55
C PHE A 94 -14.84 10.78 13.89
N LEU A 95 -14.95 9.64 14.54
CA LEU A 95 -16.24 9.06 14.94
C LEU A 95 -16.96 9.93 16.00
N VAL A 96 -16.21 10.50 16.95
CA VAL A 96 -16.76 11.38 17.98
C VAL A 96 -17.34 12.64 17.33
N GLU A 97 -16.58 13.29 16.44
CA GLU A 97 -17.05 14.51 15.75
C GLU A 97 -18.29 14.25 14.90
N HIS A 98 -18.42 13.05 14.31
CA HIS A 98 -19.59 12.68 13.50
C HIS A 98 -20.74 12.04 14.32
N GLY A 99 -20.62 11.96 15.65
CA GLY A 99 -21.66 11.41 16.52
C GLY A 99 -21.91 9.90 16.38
N THR A 100 -20.96 9.16 15.80
CA THR A 100 -21.11 7.72 15.49
C THR A 100 -20.27 6.81 16.37
N PHE A 101 -19.53 7.37 17.33
CA PHE A 101 -18.58 6.62 18.16
C PHE A 101 -19.29 5.56 19.03
N ALA A 102 -20.38 5.93 19.73
CA ALA A 102 -21.12 4.99 20.59
C ALA A 102 -21.68 3.83 19.79
N GLU A 103 -22.33 4.12 18.67
CA GLU A 103 -22.86 3.08 17.78
C GLU A 103 -21.78 2.13 17.28
N TRP A 104 -20.59 2.65 16.93
CA TRP A 104 -19.47 1.81 16.48
C TRP A 104 -18.98 0.87 17.59
N ILE A 105 -18.93 1.34 18.85
CA ILE A 105 -18.60 0.49 20.01
C ILE A 105 -19.65 -0.59 20.18
N ASP A 106 -20.94 -0.22 20.19
CA ASP A 106 -22.07 -1.14 20.44
C ASP A 106 -22.17 -2.23 19.36
N ARG A 107 -21.77 -1.92 18.13
CA ARG A 107 -21.66 -2.88 17.01
C ARG A 107 -20.42 -3.80 17.09
N GLY A 108 -19.58 -3.70 18.15
CA GLY A 108 -18.39 -4.53 18.30
C GLY A 108 -17.16 -4.03 17.53
N ARG A 109 -17.10 -2.72 17.24
CA ARG A 109 -15.96 -2.07 16.56
C ARG A 109 -15.65 -2.66 15.17
N PRO A 110 -16.62 -2.77 14.27
CA PRO A 110 -16.38 -3.36 12.96
C PRO A 110 -15.40 -2.52 12.13
N SER A 111 -14.60 -3.20 11.31
CA SER A 111 -13.82 -2.52 10.28
C SER A 111 -14.74 -1.74 9.35
N PRO A 112 -14.46 -0.46 9.05
CA PRO A 112 -15.30 0.36 8.18
C PRO A 112 -15.27 -0.13 6.74
N HIS A 113 -16.29 0.24 5.99
CA HIS A 113 -16.25 0.14 4.53
C HIS A 113 -15.18 1.07 3.96
N HIS A 114 -14.64 0.75 2.79
CA HIS A 114 -13.60 1.52 2.12
C HIS A 114 -14.01 2.98 1.92
N HIS A 115 -15.24 3.26 1.47
CA HIS A 115 -15.74 4.64 1.32
C HIS A 115 -15.76 5.42 2.65
N THR A 116 -16.05 4.75 3.78
CA THR A 116 -16.02 5.38 5.10
C THR A 116 -14.59 5.69 5.54
N TRP A 117 -13.65 4.78 5.22
CA TRP A 117 -12.23 5.03 5.45
C TRP A 117 -11.71 6.20 4.61
N ALA A 118 -12.10 6.29 3.34
CA ALA A 118 -11.77 7.44 2.49
C ALA A 118 -12.32 8.76 3.08
N ARG A 119 -13.56 8.76 3.61
CA ARG A 119 -14.13 9.94 4.30
C ARG A 119 -13.32 10.35 5.52
N TYR A 120 -12.82 9.39 6.30
CA TYR A 120 -11.90 9.69 7.40
C TYR A 120 -10.63 10.38 6.90
N LEU A 121 -9.99 9.87 5.85
CA LEU A 121 -8.79 10.51 5.29
C LEU A 121 -9.08 11.91 4.74
N GLN A 122 -10.22 12.11 4.10
CA GLN A 122 -10.68 13.43 3.64
C GLN A 122 -10.95 14.38 4.79
N TRP A 123 -11.48 13.88 5.90
CA TRP A 123 -11.68 14.67 7.12
C TRP A 123 -10.33 15.12 7.69
N VAL A 124 -9.34 14.23 7.79
CA VAL A 124 -7.98 14.60 8.20
C VAL A 124 -7.41 15.68 7.28
N ALA A 125 -7.51 15.51 5.96
CA ALA A 125 -6.97 16.47 5.00
C ALA A 125 -7.55 17.88 5.19
N ARG A 126 -8.85 17.98 5.44
CA ARG A 126 -9.50 19.26 5.75
C ARG A 126 -9.04 19.84 7.09
N ALA A 127 -8.93 18.97 8.12
CA ALA A 127 -8.56 19.43 9.47
C ALA A 127 -7.14 20.01 9.54
N ILE A 128 -6.22 19.57 8.67
CA ILE A 128 -4.85 20.08 8.61
C ILE A 128 -4.64 21.15 7.52
N ASP A 129 -5.70 21.54 6.81
CA ASP A 129 -5.61 22.41 5.63
C ASP A 129 -4.52 21.92 4.65
N LEU A 130 -4.71 20.68 4.18
CA LEU A 130 -3.71 19.98 3.36
C LEU A 130 -3.36 20.77 2.10
N ASP A 131 -2.08 21.04 1.89
CA ASP A 131 -1.56 21.62 0.65
C ASP A 131 -1.63 20.57 -0.47
N LEU A 132 -2.76 20.55 -1.18
CA LEU A 132 -3.13 19.52 -2.14
C LEU A 132 -3.19 20.08 -3.56
N VAL A 133 -2.46 19.45 -4.46
CA VAL A 133 -2.50 19.68 -5.91
C VAL A 133 -3.19 18.49 -6.58
N ILE A 134 -4.35 18.74 -7.17
CA ILE A 134 -5.05 17.72 -7.97
C ILE A 134 -4.47 17.72 -9.38
N GLY A 135 -3.88 16.59 -9.76
CA GLY A 135 -3.28 16.41 -11.08
C GLY A 135 -2.49 15.12 -11.18
N THR A 136 -2.13 14.79 -12.40
CA THR A 136 -1.35 13.57 -12.71
C THR A 136 0.12 13.92 -12.91
N VAL A 137 1.01 13.31 -12.14
CA VAL A 137 2.46 13.44 -12.34
C VAL A 137 2.82 12.87 -13.71
N ARG A 138 3.52 13.67 -14.52
CA ARG A 138 4.00 13.33 -15.87
C ARG A 138 5.46 12.95 -15.90
N SER A 139 6.30 13.72 -15.20
CA SER A 139 7.73 13.46 -15.13
C SER A 139 8.32 13.96 -13.81
N ILE A 140 9.42 13.33 -13.43
CA ILE A 140 10.20 13.64 -12.24
C ILE A 140 11.65 13.78 -12.65
N ARG A 141 12.26 14.92 -12.30
CA ARG A 141 13.66 15.24 -12.58
C ARG A 141 14.37 15.57 -11.28
N GLN A 142 15.63 15.21 -11.20
CA GLN A 142 16.50 15.65 -10.12
C GLN A 142 17.38 16.80 -10.63
N GLY A 143 17.29 17.95 -9.97
CA GLY A 143 18.17 19.11 -10.20
C GLY A 143 19.23 19.24 -9.12
N ASP A 144 20.04 20.29 -9.20
CA ASP A 144 21.14 20.56 -8.26
C ASP A 144 20.68 20.75 -6.81
N ASN A 145 19.47 21.26 -6.61
CA ASN A 145 18.93 21.63 -5.29
C ASN A 145 17.67 20.84 -4.88
N GLY A 146 17.34 19.73 -5.52
CA GLY A 146 16.16 18.98 -5.17
C GLY A 146 15.49 18.29 -6.36
N TRP A 147 14.19 18.08 -6.21
CA TRP A 147 13.33 17.42 -7.18
C TRP A 147 12.46 18.45 -7.91
N SER A 148 12.27 18.24 -9.19
CA SER A 148 11.33 18.96 -10.03
C SER A 148 10.32 17.97 -10.60
N VAL A 149 9.02 18.26 -10.41
CA VAL A 149 7.92 17.36 -10.75
C VAL A 149 6.92 18.10 -11.64
N SER A 150 6.73 17.62 -12.87
CA SER A 150 5.69 18.12 -13.78
C SER A 150 4.37 17.42 -13.47
N VAL A 151 3.33 18.22 -13.26
CA VAL A 151 1.98 17.77 -12.91
C VAL A 151 0.98 18.34 -13.92
N ALA A 152 0.24 17.49 -14.59
CA ALA A 152 -0.84 17.86 -15.50
C ALA A 152 -2.17 17.96 -14.75
N ASP A 153 -2.88 19.08 -14.92
CA ASP A 153 -4.26 19.23 -14.44
C ASP A 153 -5.28 18.47 -15.34
N ALA A 154 -6.57 18.59 -15.02
CA ALA A 154 -7.63 17.93 -15.77
C ALA A 154 -7.75 18.44 -17.23
N GLU A 155 -7.30 19.66 -17.50
CA GLU A 155 -7.28 20.29 -18.82
C GLU A 155 -5.98 19.98 -19.57
N GLY A 156 -5.06 19.22 -18.97
CA GLY A 156 -3.78 18.84 -19.56
C GLY A 156 -2.71 19.93 -19.52
N ARG A 157 -2.89 20.98 -18.71
CA ARG A 157 -1.88 22.03 -18.50
C ARG A 157 -0.86 21.58 -17.49
N ASP A 158 0.40 21.66 -17.84
CA ASP A 158 1.50 21.26 -16.96
C ASP A 158 1.87 22.39 -15.98
N THR A 159 2.05 22.01 -14.73
CA THR A 159 2.61 22.86 -13.67
C THR A 159 3.88 22.20 -13.13
N GLU A 160 4.95 22.95 -12.98
CA GLU A 160 6.20 22.49 -12.41
C GLU A 160 6.22 22.78 -10.90
N LEU A 161 6.44 21.74 -10.09
CA LEU A 161 6.60 21.83 -8.64
C LEU A 161 8.03 21.46 -8.27
N THR A 162 8.64 22.23 -7.35
CA THR A 162 9.98 21.95 -6.84
C THR A 162 9.95 21.62 -5.35
N ALA A 163 10.83 20.70 -4.91
CA ALA A 163 10.91 20.28 -3.52
C ALA A 163 12.31 19.75 -3.17
N ASP A 164 12.71 19.91 -1.90
CA ASP A 164 13.98 19.38 -1.39
C ASP A 164 13.96 17.85 -1.21
N GLY A 165 12.78 17.31 -0.96
CA GLY A 165 12.54 15.87 -0.81
C GLY A 165 11.31 15.42 -1.57
N LEU A 166 11.35 14.17 -2.03
CA LEU A 166 10.25 13.53 -2.76
C LEU A 166 9.86 12.23 -2.05
N MET A 167 8.56 11.99 -1.88
CA MET A 167 8.03 10.74 -1.36
C MET A 167 7.04 10.14 -2.34
N ILE A 168 7.27 8.90 -2.75
CA ILE A 168 6.36 8.16 -3.63
C ILE A 168 5.50 7.22 -2.80
N THR A 169 4.18 7.34 -2.94
CA THR A 169 3.20 6.46 -2.27
C THR A 169 2.25 5.83 -3.28
N GLY A 170 1.43 4.89 -2.81
CA GLY A 170 0.45 4.22 -3.67
C GLY A 170 1.01 3.05 -4.49
N PRO A 171 0.13 2.19 -4.97
CA PRO A 171 0.48 0.99 -5.73
C PRO A 171 0.74 1.27 -7.22
N GLY A 172 0.53 2.49 -7.70
CA GLY A 172 0.45 2.79 -9.13
C GLY A 172 -0.81 2.21 -9.79
N ARG A 173 -0.93 2.43 -11.09
CA ARG A 173 -1.98 1.77 -11.88
C ARG A 173 -1.54 0.37 -12.25
N SER A 174 -2.39 -0.65 -12.07
CA SER A 174 -2.18 -1.96 -12.64
C SER A 174 -3.02 -2.10 -13.90
N THR A 175 -2.44 -1.73 -15.03
CA THR A 175 -3.00 -1.95 -16.36
C THR A 175 -2.43 -3.24 -17.00
N ARG A 176 -1.56 -3.94 -16.27
CA ARG A 176 -0.92 -5.15 -16.75
C ARG A 176 -1.94 -6.28 -16.81
N THR A 177 -2.00 -6.96 -17.95
CA THR A 177 -2.68 -8.24 -18.14
C THR A 177 -1.67 -9.29 -18.58
N LEU A 178 -1.94 -10.54 -18.25
CA LEU A 178 -1.14 -11.70 -18.70
C LEU A 178 -1.19 -11.87 -20.22
N ALA A 179 -2.24 -11.40 -20.87
CA ALA A 179 -2.38 -11.34 -22.32
C ALA A 179 -3.41 -10.26 -22.69
N GLU A 180 -3.28 -9.69 -23.87
CA GLU A 180 -4.30 -8.84 -24.47
C GLU A 180 -5.46 -9.71 -24.98
N HIS A 181 -6.56 -9.72 -24.24
CA HIS A 181 -7.72 -10.54 -24.53
C HIS A 181 -8.97 -9.94 -23.88
N SER A 182 -10.09 -9.87 -24.60
CA SER A 182 -11.33 -9.24 -24.12
C SER A 182 -11.99 -9.93 -22.92
N ARG A 183 -11.59 -11.16 -22.60
CA ARG A 183 -12.08 -11.94 -21.44
C ARG A 183 -11.03 -12.06 -20.32
N ILE A 184 -9.95 -11.29 -20.41
CA ILE A 184 -8.96 -11.14 -19.35
C ILE A 184 -8.99 -9.71 -18.90
N LEU A 185 -9.38 -9.50 -17.66
CA LEU A 185 -9.40 -8.18 -17.04
C LEU A 185 -8.17 -8.00 -16.18
N SER A 186 -7.53 -6.85 -16.31
CA SER A 186 -6.64 -6.37 -15.25
C SER A 186 -7.45 -6.13 -13.98
N ILE A 187 -6.78 -6.08 -12.84
CA ILE A 187 -7.48 -5.80 -11.57
C ILE A 187 -8.16 -4.42 -11.58
N ALA A 188 -7.57 -3.44 -12.27
CA ALA A 188 -8.16 -2.11 -12.41
C ALA A 188 -9.45 -2.14 -13.24
N GLU A 189 -9.45 -2.81 -14.40
CA GLU A 189 -10.63 -2.99 -15.26
C GLU A 189 -11.72 -3.78 -14.54
N PHE A 190 -11.33 -4.85 -13.83
CA PHE A 190 -12.28 -5.62 -13.03
C PHE A 190 -13.05 -4.73 -12.05
N TRP A 191 -12.35 -3.90 -11.26
CA TRP A 191 -13.00 -3.04 -10.28
C TRP A 191 -13.78 -1.89 -10.91
N GLU A 192 -13.33 -1.36 -12.04
CA GLU A 192 -14.10 -0.38 -12.81
C GLU A 192 -15.45 -0.95 -13.27
N LEU A 193 -15.43 -2.16 -13.84
CA LEU A 193 -16.64 -2.84 -14.31
C LEU A 193 -17.53 -3.28 -13.15
N ALA A 194 -16.96 -3.80 -12.06
CA ALA A 194 -17.70 -4.17 -10.85
C ALA A 194 -18.43 -2.96 -10.24
N GLY A 195 -17.74 -1.83 -10.11
CA GLY A 195 -18.33 -0.58 -9.61
C GLY A 195 -19.47 -0.04 -10.48
N ARG A 196 -19.44 -0.29 -11.78
CA ARG A 196 -20.51 0.04 -12.73
C ARG A 196 -21.58 -1.04 -12.86
N ARG A 197 -21.46 -2.17 -12.15
CA ARG A 197 -22.30 -3.37 -12.32
C ARG A 197 -22.34 -3.87 -13.77
N ALA A 198 -21.21 -3.80 -14.45
CA ALA A 198 -21.04 -4.11 -15.86
C ALA A 198 -20.05 -5.27 -16.11
N LEU A 199 -19.81 -6.12 -15.10
CA LEU A 199 -18.99 -7.32 -15.30
C LEU A 199 -19.60 -8.20 -16.40
N PRO A 200 -18.79 -8.75 -17.31
CA PRO A 200 -19.26 -9.66 -18.33
C PRO A 200 -19.97 -10.87 -17.70
N ALA A 201 -21.06 -11.32 -18.30
CA ALA A 201 -21.70 -12.56 -17.90
C ALA A 201 -20.72 -13.73 -18.05
N ALA A 202 -20.54 -14.49 -16.97
CA ALA A 202 -19.63 -15.62 -16.91
C ALA A 202 -20.19 -16.69 -15.98
N SER A 203 -20.10 -17.95 -16.39
CA SER A 203 -20.42 -19.08 -15.53
C SER A 203 -19.15 -19.63 -14.85
N ARG A 204 -18.00 -19.52 -15.49
CA ARG A 204 -16.70 -20.01 -15.02
C ARG A 204 -15.72 -18.86 -14.97
N ALA A 205 -15.34 -18.41 -13.79
CA ALA A 205 -14.35 -17.35 -13.61
C ALA A 205 -13.04 -17.90 -13.06
N ALA A 206 -11.91 -17.27 -13.46
CA ALA A 206 -10.60 -17.48 -12.87
C ALA A 206 -10.09 -16.18 -12.25
N VAL A 207 -9.51 -16.28 -11.05
CA VAL A 207 -8.72 -15.22 -10.41
C VAL A 207 -7.28 -15.70 -10.31
N ILE A 208 -6.39 -15.02 -11.02
CA ILE A 208 -4.98 -15.41 -11.13
C ILE A 208 -4.18 -14.59 -10.11
N GLY A 209 -3.73 -15.24 -9.04
CA GLY A 209 -3.02 -14.63 -7.92
C GLY A 209 -3.34 -15.31 -6.59
N GLY A 210 -2.49 -15.14 -5.60
CA GLY A 210 -2.65 -15.75 -4.27
C GLY A 210 -2.57 -14.75 -3.12
N GLY A 211 -2.61 -13.45 -3.41
CA GLY A 211 -2.52 -12.38 -2.41
C GLY A 211 -3.84 -11.65 -2.17
N GLU A 212 -3.84 -10.63 -1.34
CA GLU A 212 -5.03 -9.88 -0.93
C GLU A 212 -5.81 -9.27 -2.12
N THR A 213 -5.10 -8.88 -3.19
CA THR A 213 -5.74 -8.41 -4.43
C THR A 213 -6.63 -9.48 -5.06
N ALA A 214 -6.15 -10.73 -5.10
CA ALA A 214 -6.95 -11.85 -5.57
C ALA A 214 -8.09 -12.17 -4.60
N GLY A 215 -7.81 -12.11 -3.30
CA GLY A 215 -8.82 -12.31 -2.25
C GLY A 215 -9.97 -11.32 -2.35
N SER A 216 -9.70 -10.03 -2.59
CA SER A 216 -10.74 -9.02 -2.75
C SER A 216 -11.56 -9.22 -4.03
N ALA A 217 -10.93 -9.64 -5.13
CA ALA A 217 -11.66 -9.97 -6.35
C ALA A 217 -12.59 -11.19 -6.17
N LEU A 218 -12.13 -12.20 -5.42
CA LEU A 218 -12.97 -13.35 -5.06
C LEU A 218 -14.16 -12.94 -4.20
N ASP A 219 -13.93 -12.09 -3.18
CA ASP A 219 -14.97 -11.58 -2.30
C ASP A 219 -16.05 -10.80 -3.06
N GLU A 220 -15.72 -10.22 -4.20
CA GLU A 220 -16.69 -9.63 -5.12
C GLU A 220 -17.36 -10.69 -5.98
N LEU A 221 -16.60 -11.61 -6.60
CA LEU A 221 -17.15 -12.61 -7.53
C LEU A 221 -18.16 -13.56 -6.87
N VAL A 222 -17.98 -13.90 -5.59
CA VAL A 222 -18.94 -14.77 -4.86
C VAL A 222 -20.33 -14.14 -4.72
N ARG A 223 -20.46 -12.84 -4.93
CA ARG A 223 -21.75 -12.12 -4.95
C ARG A 223 -22.49 -12.24 -6.28
N HIS A 224 -21.84 -12.79 -7.30
CA HIS A 224 -22.38 -12.96 -8.63
C HIS A 224 -22.86 -14.41 -8.86
N GLU A 225 -23.79 -14.60 -9.79
CA GLU A 225 -24.29 -15.91 -10.18
C GLU A 225 -23.27 -16.61 -11.09
N MET A 226 -22.35 -17.38 -10.48
CA MET A 226 -21.34 -18.18 -11.17
C MET A 226 -21.44 -19.64 -10.77
N LEU A 227 -21.10 -20.56 -11.67
CA LEU A 227 -21.07 -22.00 -11.38
C LEU A 227 -19.77 -22.38 -10.68
N THR A 228 -18.64 -21.80 -11.12
CA THR A 228 -17.33 -22.06 -10.54
C THR A 228 -16.47 -20.81 -10.54
N ILE A 229 -15.66 -20.65 -9.49
CA ILE A 229 -14.67 -19.60 -9.35
C ILE A 229 -13.33 -20.25 -8.99
N SER A 230 -12.35 -20.19 -9.88
CA SER A 230 -11.06 -20.81 -9.67
C SER A 230 -10.00 -19.77 -9.25
N VAL A 231 -9.35 -20.01 -8.12
CA VAL A 231 -8.15 -19.28 -7.70
C VAL A 231 -6.94 -19.98 -8.26
N ILE A 232 -6.13 -19.30 -9.06
CA ILE A 232 -4.94 -19.86 -9.69
C ILE A 232 -3.69 -19.28 -9.02
N SER A 233 -2.89 -20.11 -8.38
CA SER A 233 -1.61 -19.70 -7.82
C SER A 233 -0.56 -20.83 -7.88
N PRO A 234 0.74 -20.49 -7.91
CA PRO A 234 1.80 -21.51 -7.89
C PRO A 234 1.98 -22.16 -6.51
N MET A 235 1.36 -21.62 -5.46
CA MET A 235 1.49 -22.14 -4.10
C MET A 235 0.74 -23.46 -3.95
N ALA A 236 1.19 -24.33 -3.03
CA ALA A 236 0.54 -25.62 -2.76
C ALA A 236 -0.89 -25.45 -2.24
N THR A 237 -1.16 -24.35 -1.55
CA THR A 237 -2.48 -23.97 -1.04
C THR A 237 -2.57 -22.45 -0.90
N ILE A 238 -3.76 -21.94 -0.65
CA ILE A 238 -3.98 -20.54 -0.28
C ILE A 238 -3.82 -20.41 1.23
N TYR A 239 -2.81 -19.65 1.64
CA TYR A 239 -2.54 -19.41 3.05
C TYR A 239 -3.35 -18.24 3.59
N THR A 240 -3.80 -18.36 4.84
CA THR A 240 -4.34 -17.24 5.61
C THR A 240 -3.21 -16.39 6.17
N ARG A 241 -3.37 -15.08 6.14
CA ARG A 241 -2.42 -14.14 6.75
C ARG A 241 -2.23 -14.46 8.23
N GLY A 242 -0.99 -14.48 8.69
CA GLY A 242 -0.68 -14.53 10.10
C GLY A 242 -1.08 -13.21 10.78
N GLU A 243 -2.03 -13.27 11.70
CA GLU A 243 -2.59 -12.11 12.42
C GLU A 243 -2.61 -12.34 13.94
N SER A 244 -1.76 -13.24 14.47
CA SER A 244 -1.59 -13.38 15.91
C SER A 244 -1.00 -12.11 16.53
N TYR A 245 -1.12 -11.98 17.86
CA TYR A 245 -0.48 -10.89 18.60
C TYR A 245 1.03 -10.75 18.27
N PHE A 246 1.75 -11.85 18.22
CA PHE A 246 3.20 -11.86 17.93
C PHE A 246 3.52 -11.39 16.51
N GLU A 247 2.73 -11.80 15.53
CA GLU A 247 2.85 -11.40 14.14
C GLU A 247 2.48 -9.91 13.98
N ASN A 248 1.35 -9.50 14.52
CA ASN A 248 0.89 -8.09 14.48
C ASN A 248 1.88 -7.13 15.16
N ALA A 249 2.55 -7.57 16.24
CA ALA A 249 3.54 -6.75 16.93
C ALA A 249 4.73 -6.35 16.06
N LEU A 250 5.14 -7.20 15.11
CA LEU A 250 6.22 -6.88 14.14
C LEU A 250 5.81 -5.79 13.14
N PHE A 251 4.51 -5.65 12.89
CA PHE A 251 3.99 -4.60 12.01
C PHE A 251 3.87 -3.25 12.70
N SER A 252 3.53 -3.23 13.98
CA SER A 252 3.35 -1.98 14.75
C SER A 252 4.60 -1.50 15.46
N ASP A 253 5.60 -2.38 15.62
CA ASP A 253 6.89 -2.07 16.27
C ASP A 253 8.05 -2.71 15.50
N PRO A 254 8.68 -1.98 14.57
CA PRO A 254 9.79 -2.49 13.79
C PRO A 254 11.14 -2.50 14.55
N SER A 255 11.17 -2.18 15.83
CA SER A 255 12.42 -2.04 16.60
C SER A 255 13.28 -3.32 16.61
N LYS A 256 12.64 -4.49 16.55
CA LYS A 256 13.32 -5.80 16.52
C LYS A 256 13.71 -6.24 15.10
N TRP A 257 13.23 -5.56 14.06
CA TRP A 257 13.42 -5.98 12.68
C TRP A 257 14.88 -6.04 12.25
N ALA A 258 15.68 -5.08 12.71
CA ALA A 258 17.10 -5.01 12.38
C ALA A 258 17.93 -6.20 12.91
N ALA A 259 17.45 -6.87 13.97
CA ALA A 259 18.11 -8.03 14.55
C ALA A 259 17.82 -9.35 13.81
N LEU A 260 16.82 -9.36 12.90
CA LEU A 260 16.47 -10.53 12.11
C LEU A 260 17.40 -10.69 10.90
N SER A 261 17.75 -11.93 10.59
CA SER A 261 18.44 -12.27 9.35
C SER A 261 17.54 -11.99 8.14
N MET A 262 18.15 -11.86 6.96
CA MET A 262 17.40 -11.65 5.71
C MET A 262 16.42 -12.78 5.41
N GLN A 263 16.75 -14.00 5.80
CA GLN A 263 15.86 -15.15 5.62
C GLN A 263 14.64 -15.04 6.55
N GLU A 264 14.83 -14.75 7.83
CA GLU A 264 13.73 -14.56 8.79
C GLU A 264 12.80 -13.43 8.36
N ARG A 265 13.34 -12.29 7.85
CA ARG A 265 12.54 -11.19 7.32
C ARG A 265 11.67 -11.63 6.15
N ARG A 266 12.24 -12.40 5.20
CA ARG A 266 11.48 -12.95 4.06
C ARG A 266 10.39 -13.91 4.51
N ASP A 267 10.68 -14.75 5.51
CA ASP A 267 9.73 -15.73 6.04
C ASP A 267 8.55 -15.03 6.74
N VAL A 268 8.80 -13.98 7.52
CA VAL A 268 7.75 -13.15 8.12
C VAL A 268 6.89 -12.52 7.02
N ILE A 269 7.49 -11.84 6.04
CA ILE A 269 6.76 -11.16 4.94
C ILE A 269 5.91 -12.17 4.16
N ARG A 270 6.45 -13.34 3.83
CA ARG A 270 5.73 -14.39 3.11
C ARG A 270 4.53 -14.93 3.91
N ARG A 271 4.65 -14.99 5.23
CA ARG A 271 3.62 -15.51 6.12
C ARG A 271 2.51 -14.49 6.41
N THR A 272 2.82 -13.19 6.36
CA THR A 272 1.96 -12.15 6.93
C THR A 272 1.55 -11.05 5.95
N ASP A 273 2.14 -11.00 4.74
CA ASP A 273 1.91 -9.88 3.82
C ASP A 273 1.75 -10.30 2.36
N ARG A 274 2.67 -11.10 1.81
CA ARG A 274 2.71 -11.43 0.38
C ARG A 274 2.20 -12.83 0.09
N GLY A 275 1.21 -12.93 -0.82
CA GLY A 275 0.69 -14.23 -1.26
C GLY A 275 -0.19 -14.94 -0.22
N VAL A 276 -0.89 -14.18 0.61
CA VAL A 276 -1.81 -14.67 1.63
C VAL A 276 -3.13 -13.90 1.56
N PHE A 277 -4.23 -14.54 1.97
CA PHE A 277 -5.53 -13.90 2.12
C PHE A 277 -5.72 -13.45 3.56
N SER A 278 -6.39 -12.32 3.78
CA SER A 278 -6.82 -11.92 5.11
C SER A 278 -7.78 -12.95 5.72
N VAL A 279 -7.82 -13.02 7.03
CA VAL A 279 -8.76 -13.89 7.77
C VAL A 279 -10.19 -13.62 7.31
N ARG A 280 -10.56 -12.36 7.14
CA ARG A 280 -11.90 -11.95 6.70
C ARG A 280 -12.27 -12.52 5.32
N VAL A 281 -11.37 -12.46 4.34
CA VAL A 281 -11.60 -13.04 3.02
C VAL A 281 -11.81 -14.56 3.14
N GLN A 282 -10.96 -15.23 3.91
CA GLN A 282 -11.08 -16.66 4.14
C GLN A 282 -12.45 -17.02 4.77
N GLU A 283 -12.90 -16.26 5.77
CA GLU A 283 -14.21 -16.47 6.42
C GLU A 283 -15.36 -16.30 5.44
N ASN A 284 -15.30 -15.29 4.55
CA ASN A 284 -16.32 -15.08 3.53
C ASN A 284 -16.38 -16.21 2.50
N LEU A 285 -15.27 -16.89 2.24
CA LEU A 285 -15.18 -17.98 1.26
C LEU A 285 -15.53 -19.37 1.85
N LEU A 286 -15.51 -19.55 3.19
CA LEU A 286 -15.72 -20.85 3.84
C LEU A 286 -17.05 -21.54 3.49
N GLY A 287 -18.10 -20.77 3.27
CA GLY A 287 -19.43 -21.28 2.94
C GLY A 287 -19.70 -21.42 1.44
N ASP A 288 -18.76 -21.04 0.58
CA ASP A 288 -18.98 -21.01 -0.87
C ASP A 288 -18.26 -22.18 -1.56
N ASN A 289 -19.03 -23.22 -1.90
CA ASN A 289 -18.51 -24.42 -2.54
C ASN A 289 -18.16 -24.25 -4.04
N ARG A 290 -18.40 -23.08 -4.62
CA ARG A 290 -18.03 -22.74 -6.00
C ARG A 290 -16.57 -22.36 -6.13
N VAL A 291 -15.89 -22.00 -5.02
CA VAL A 291 -14.51 -21.53 -5.02
C VAL A 291 -13.54 -22.70 -4.92
N HIS A 292 -12.66 -22.84 -5.90
CA HIS A 292 -11.66 -23.91 -5.98
C HIS A 292 -10.25 -23.35 -6.22
N HIS A 293 -9.23 -23.98 -5.61
CA HIS A 293 -7.83 -23.65 -5.88
C HIS A 293 -7.27 -24.55 -6.97
N LEU A 294 -6.69 -23.95 -8.01
CA LEU A 294 -5.91 -24.61 -9.05
C LEU A 294 -4.43 -24.27 -8.86
N GLN A 295 -3.64 -25.26 -8.48
CA GLN A 295 -2.20 -25.09 -8.29
C GLN A 295 -1.47 -25.08 -9.63
N GLY A 296 -0.76 -23.99 -9.91
CA GLY A 296 0.10 -23.89 -11.08
C GLY A 296 0.48 -22.43 -11.40
N ARG A 297 1.54 -22.28 -12.17
CA ARG A 297 1.94 -21.00 -12.76
C ARG A 297 1.31 -20.89 -14.13
N VAL A 298 0.64 -19.79 -14.41
CA VAL A 298 0.15 -19.47 -15.75
C VAL A 298 1.35 -19.26 -16.67
N VAL A 299 1.45 -20.07 -17.71
CA VAL A 299 2.54 -20.02 -18.71
C VAL A 299 2.05 -19.60 -20.09
N ARG A 300 0.76 -19.76 -20.36
CA ARG A 300 0.13 -19.35 -21.62
C ARG A 300 -1.32 -19.02 -21.39
N VAL A 301 -1.79 -18.01 -22.12
CA VAL A 301 -3.19 -17.69 -22.30
C VAL A 301 -3.49 -17.63 -23.79
N ALA A 302 -4.61 -18.17 -24.22
CA ALA A 302 -5.01 -18.21 -25.63
C ALA A 302 -6.53 -18.10 -25.79
N ASP A 303 -6.95 -17.64 -26.95
CA ASP A 303 -8.35 -17.68 -27.35
C ASP A 303 -8.90 -19.11 -27.33
N HIS A 304 -10.15 -19.26 -26.92
CA HIS A 304 -10.92 -20.48 -27.01
C HIS A 304 -12.34 -20.17 -27.49
N ALA A 305 -12.98 -21.09 -28.19
CA ALA A 305 -14.31 -20.88 -28.75
C ALA A 305 -15.34 -20.43 -27.68
N ASP A 306 -15.22 -20.96 -26.47
CA ASP A 306 -16.13 -20.70 -25.35
C ASP A 306 -15.50 -19.78 -24.27
N GLY A 307 -14.47 -18.98 -24.62
CA GLY A 307 -13.86 -18.08 -23.65
C GLY A 307 -12.35 -17.96 -23.77
N VAL A 308 -11.63 -18.17 -22.67
CA VAL A 308 -10.16 -18.09 -22.60
C VAL A 308 -9.58 -19.40 -22.07
N ALA A 309 -8.59 -19.94 -22.76
CA ALA A 309 -7.81 -21.10 -22.32
C ALA A 309 -6.56 -20.65 -21.57
N VAL A 310 -6.41 -21.09 -20.33
CA VAL A 310 -5.27 -20.82 -19.45
C VAL A 310 -4.46 -22.11 -19.27
N THR A 311 -3.20 -22.07 -19.66
CA THR A 311 -2.27 -23.20 -19.47
C THR A 311 -1.51 -23.03 -18.16
N LEU A 312 -1.63 -24.00 -17.29
CA LEU A 312 -0.96 -24.05 -15.99
C LEU A 312 0.21 -25.02 -16.03
N ARG A 313 1.36 -24.59 -15.54
CA ARG A 313 2.54 -25.43 -15.31
C ARG A 313 2.74 -25.71 -13.84
N ASN A 314 2.92 -26.97 -13.52
CA ASN A 314 3.37 -27.44 -12.22
C ASN A 314 4.64 -28.29 -12.45
N GLU A 315 5.65 -28.16 -11.58
CA GLU A 315 6.96 -28.83 -11.75
C GLU A 315 6.88 -30.36 -11.83
N LEU A 316 5.85 -30.96 -11.23
CA LEU A 316 5.68 -32.41 -11.15
C LEU A 316 4.61 -32.98 -12.09
N ARG A 317 3.96 -32.13 -12.89
CA ARG A 317 2.85 -32.57 -13.76
C ARG A 317 3.01 -31.97 -15.15
N ALA A 318 2.41 -32.63 -16.14
CA ALA A 318 2.27 -32.08 -17.48
C ALA A 318 1.45 -30.79 -17.44
N ASP A 319 1.72 -29.88 -18.39
CA ASP A 319 0.94 -28.65 -18.53
C ASP A 319 -0.55 -28.98 -18.65
N GLN A 320 -1.37 -28.30 -17.86
CA GLN A 320 -2.82 -28.47 -17.84
C GLN A 320 -3.50 -27.25 -18.46
N VAL A 321 -4.48 -27.49 -19.31
CA VAL A 321 -5.28 -26.42 -19.93
C VAL A 321 -6.65 -26.38 -19.29
N HIS A 322 -7.02 -25.21 -18.79
CA HIS A 322 -8.33 -24.92 -18.23
C HIS A 322 -9.01 -23.83 -19.03
N THR A 323 -10.33 -23.94 -19.22
CA THR A 323 -11.11 -22.93 -19.97
C THR A 323 -12.04 -22.19 -19.05
N PHE A 324 -12.07 -20.86 -19.18
CA PHE A 324 -12.89 -19.95 -18.40
C PHE A 324 -13.65 -19.00 -19.30
N ASP A 325 -14.80 -18.51 -18.82
CA ASP A 325 -15.56 -17.48 -19.51
C ASP A 325 -15.00 -16.08 -19.21
N LEU A 326 -14.32 -15.94 -18.06
CA LEU A 326 -13.68 -14.70 -17.59
C LEU A 326 -12.45 -15.03 -16.75
N ALA A 327 -11.35 -14.30 -16.95
CA ALA A 327 -10.16 -14.37 -16.12
C ALA A 327 -9.79 -12.98 -15.60
N ILE A 328 -9.40 -12.88 -14.33
CA ILE A 328 -8.95 -11.66 -13.68
C ILE A 328 -7.47 -11.81 -13.35
N ASP A 329 -6.63 -10.93 -13.89
CA ASP A 329 -5.22 -10.84 -13.52
C ASP A 329 -5.09 -10.08 -12.19
N ALA A 330 -4.97 -10.82 -11.11
CA ALA A 330 -4.75 -10.34 -9.76
C ALA A 330 -3.34 -10.70 -9.26
N THR A 331 -2.36 -10.80 -10.15
CA THR A 331 -0.96 -11.13 -9.82
C THR A 331 -0.22 -10.02 -9.07
N GLY A 332 -0.86 -8.88 -8.89
CA GLY A 332 -0.37 -7.74 -8.12
C GLY A 332 0.05 -6.55 -8.97
N GLY A 333 0.32 -5.44 -8.29
CA GLY A 333 0.79 -4.21 -8.94
C GLY A 333 2.25 -4.30 -9.38
N GLN A 334 2.71 -3.23 -10.04
CA GLN A 334 4.12 -3.04 -10.39
C GLN A 334 4.79 -2.22 -9.26
N PRO A 335 5.60 -2.83 -8.39
CA PRO A 335 6.21 -2.09 -7.26
C PRO A 335 7.10 -0.93 -7.70
N LEU A 336 7.61 -0.98 -8.92
CA LEU A 336 8.50 0.01 -9.53
C LEU A 336 7.82 0.91 -10.56
N TRP A 337 6.49 0.99 -10.56
CA TRP A 337 5.69 1.78 -11.51
C TRP A 337 6.16 3.23 -11.66
N PHE A 338 6.68 3.81 -10.59
CA PHE A 338 7.11 5.21 -10.54
C PHE A 338 8.40 5.46 -11.35
N LEU A 339 9.18 4.43 -11.68
CA LEU A 339 10.40 4.59 -12.47
C LEU A 339 10.12 5.13 -13.87
N GLU A 340 8.94 4.87 -14.41
CA GLU A 340 8.51 5.41 -15.71
C GLU A 340 8.31 6.94 -15.68
N LEU A 341 8.22 7.54 -14.49
CA LEU A 341 8.09 8.98 -14.31
C LEU A 341 9.45 9.69 -14.27
N PHE A 342 10.54 8.97 -13.97
CA PHE A 342 11.86 9.56 -13.85
C PHE A 342 12.50 9.74 -15.24
N ASP A 343 13.18 10.89 -15.43
CA ASP A 343 14.02 11.08 -16.60
C ASP A 343 15.27 10.20 -16.53
N SER A 344 16.05 10.19 -17.62
CA SER A 344 17.28 9.38 -17.71
C SER A 344 18.30 9.76 -16.64
N TYR A 345 18.47 11.05 -16.37
CA TYR A 345 19.44 11.53 -15.40
C TYR A 345 19.08 11.08 -13.96
N ALA A 346 17.82 11.24 -13.56
CA ALA A 346 17.37 10.79 -12.25
C ALA A 346 17.46 9.25 -12.14
N THR A 347 17.20 8.52 -13.22
CA THR A 347 17.37 7.06 -13.29
C THR A 347 18.83 6.66 -13.11
N ASP A 348 19.76 7.31 -13.80
CA ASP A 348 21.22 7.05 -13.69
C ASP A 348 21.72 7.30 -12.26
N LEU A 349 21.24 8.38 -11.62
CA LEU A 349 21.58 8.68 -10.22
C LEU A 349 21.06 7.62 -9.25
N LEU A 350 19.84 7.10 -9.49
CA LEU A 350 19.28 6.00 -8.70
C LEU A 350 20.10 4.72 -8.91
N GLU A 351 20.48 4.37 -10.13
CA GLU A 351 21.33 3.22 -10.43
C GLU A 351 22.70 3.32 -9.74
N LEU A 352 23.29 4.51 -9.76
CA LEU A 352 24.53 4.77 -9.05
C LEU A 352 24.38 4.59 -7.53
N ALA A 353 23.29 5.14 -6.96
CA ALA A 353 23.01 5.05 -5.53
C ALA A 353 22.78 3.62 -5.05
N VAL A 354 22.12 2.78 -5.86
CA VAL A 354 21.84 1.37 -5.50
C VAL A 354 22.94 0.40 -5.96
N GLY A 355 23.95 0.88 -6.66
CA GLY A 355 25.10 0.10 -7.12
C GLY A 355 24.80 -0.82 -8.31
N GLY A 356 23.97 -0.40 -9.24
CA GLY A 356 23.67 -1.09 -10.51
C GLY A 356 22.22 -1.00 -10.97
N PRO A 357 21.81 -1.81 -11.96
CA PRO A 357 20.48 -1.73 -12.57
C PRO A 357 19.34 -1.73 -11.56
N LEU A 358 18.31 -0.90 -11.80
CA LEU A 358 17.16 -0.77 -10.92
C LEU A 358 16.31 -2.04 -10.92
N THR A 359 16.43 -2.79 -9.85
CA THR A 359 15.58 -3.93 -9.55
C THR A 359 14.88 -3.75 -8.22
N GLN A 360 13.72 -4.40 -8.05
CA GLN A 360 12.98 -4.33 -6.78
C GLN A 360 13.88 -4.72 -5.59
N SER A 361 14.63 -5.80 -5.70
CA SER A 361 15.50 -6.29 -4.62
C SER A 361 16.61 -5.29 -4.25
N ARG A 362 17.21 -4.60 -5.22
CA ARG A 362 18.24 -3.59 -4.96
C ARG A 362 17.65 -2.37 -4.28
N LEU A 363 16.53 -1.85 -4.79
CA LEU A 363 15.82 -0.74 -4.16
C LEU A 363 15.35 -1.08 -2.75
N GLU A 364 14.70 -2.22 -2.55
CA GLU A 364 14.27 -2.69 -1.21
C GLU A 364 15.44 -2.76 -0.21
N SER A 365 16.63 -3.18 -0.68
CA SER A 365 17.83 -3.28 0.16
C SER A 365 18.51 -1.94 0.43
N SER A 366 18.29 -0.92 -0.41
CA SER A 366 18.90 0.41 -0.29
C SER A 366 18.12 1.37 0.59
N ILE A 367 16.91 0.98 1.07
CA ILE A 367 16.08 1.86 1.90
C ILE A 367 16.70 2.01 3.30
N GLY A 368 17.08 3.23 3.63
CA GLY A 368 17.63 3.61 4.92
C GLY A 368 16.61 3.65 6.06
N TYR A 369 17.09 3.93 7.28
CA TYR A 369 16.23 4.05 8.46
C TYR A 369 15.14 5.11 8.30
N ASP A 370 15.47 6.22 7.66
CA ASP A 370 14.55 7.33 7.34
C ASP A 370 13.55 7.01 6.20
N LEU A 371 13.55 5.79 5.69
CA LEU A 371 12.74 5.30 4.56
C LEU A 371 13.11 5.92 3.21
N ALA A 372 14.23 6.63 3.12
CA ALA A 372 14.77 7.15 1.88
C ALA A 372 15.75 6.16 1.24
N VAL A 373 15.95 6.30 -0.07
CA VAL A 373 17.02 5.62 -0.80
C VAL A 373 18.36 6.18 -0.34
N SER A 374 19.23 5.30 0.15
CA SER A 374 20.56 5.68 0.62
C SER A 374 21.45 6.10 -0.54
N GLY A 375 22.32 7.09 -0.32
CA GLY A 375 23.31 7.53 -1.32
C GLY A 375 22.84 8.62 -2.27
N LEU A 376 21.58 9.05 -2.22
CA LEU A 376 21.09 10.22 -2.96
C LEU A 376 21.35 11.52 -2.20
N ALA A 377 21.74 12.57 -2.90
CA ALA A 377 21.89 13.91 -2.34
C ALA A 377 20.55 14.50 -1.90
N SER A 378 19.54 14.43 -2.76
CA SER A 378 18.17 14.82 -2.46
C SER A 378 17.35 13.61 -2.04
N LYS A 379 16.61 13.71 -0.94
CA LYS A 379 15.89 12.58 -0.36
C LYS A 379 14.77 12.08 -1.28
N LEU A 380 14.77 10.77 -1.56
CA LEU A 380 13.70 10.04 -2.19
C LEU A 380 13.17 8.98 -1.23
N TYR A 381 11.98 9.17 -0.71
CA TYR A 381 11.34 8.27 0.24
C TYR A 381 10.45 7.25 -0.48
N LEU A 382 10.69 5.96 -0.23
CA LEU A 382 9.97 4.84 -0.86
C LEU A 382 9.39 3.88 0.20
N PRO A 383 8.44 4.33 1.03
CA PRO A 383 7.92 3.52 2.15
C PRO A 383 7.27 2.21 1.68
N ASN A 384 6.73 2.15 0.46
CA ASN A 384 6.15 0.93 -0.09
C ASN A 384 7.18 -0.18 -0.36
N LEU A 385 8.47 0.16 -0.50
CA LEU A 385 9.56 -0.78 -0.69
C LEU A 385 10.34 -1.06 0.61
N ALA A 386 9.95 -0.46 1.74
CA ALA A 386 10.71 -0.53 2.97
C ALA A 386 10.56 -1.83 3.78
N ALA A 387 9.64 -2.74 3.39
CA ALA A 387 9.33 -3.93 4.17
C ALA A 387 10.58 -4.75 4.53
N LEU A 388 11.37 -5.10 3.54
CA LEU A 388 12.52 -6.00 3.74
C LEU A 388 13.61 -5.37 4.59
N ALA A 389 13.92 -4.09 4.35
CA ALA A 389 14.99 -3.40 5.06
C ALA A 389 14.55 -2.91 6.44
N GLN A 390 13.34 -2.36 6.57
CA GLN A 390 12.95 -1.56 7.73
C GLN A 390 11.78 -2.13 8.55
N GLY A 391 10.99 -3.04 7.98
CA GLY A 391 9.87 -3.71 8.66
C GLY A 391 8.58 -3.76 7.84
N PRO A 392 7.77 -4.80 8.05
CA PRO A 392 6.61 -5.10 7.22
C PRO A 392 5.44 -4.12 7.42
N GLY A 393 5.48 -3.30 8.47
CA GLY A 393 4.44 -2.30 8.76
C GLY A 393 4.47 -1.07 7.85
N PHE A 394 5.64 -0.72 7.25
CA PHE A 394 5.79 0.51 6.46
C PHE A 394 5.04 0.51 5.12
N PRO A 395 4.98 -0.58 4.36
CA PRO A 395 4.18 -0.62 3.14
C PRO A 395 2.67 -0.55 3.35
N ASN A 396 2.19 -0.88 4.54
CA ASN A 396 0.76 -0.94 4.88
C ASN A 396 0.33 0.11 5.93
N LEU A 397 -0.80 -0.08 6.60
CA LEU A 397 -1.36 0.89 7.56
C LEU A 397 -0.84 0.71 9.00
N SER A 398 0.02 -0.29 9.27
CA SER A 398 0.23 -0.76 10.65
C SER A 398 1.21 0.04 11.50
N CYS A 399 1.92 1.03 10.91
CA CYS A 399 2.83 1.89 11.69
C CYS A 399 2.99 3.29 11.08
N LEU A 400 1.89 3.93 10.69
CA LEU A 400 1.91 5.24 10.02
C LEU A 400 2.51 6.35 10.91
N GLY A 401 2.33 6.29 12.21
CA GLY A 401 2.95 7.20 13.16
C GLY A 401 4.48 7.07 13.21
N GLU A 402 4.99 5.84 13.19
CA GLU A 402 6.42 5.58 13.08
C GLU A 402 7.00 5.98 11.71
N LEU A 403 6.24 5.71 10.63
CA LEU A 403 6.60 6.14 9.28
C LEU A 403 6.81 7.66 9.24
N SER A 404 5.83 8.41 9.73
CA SER A 404 5.90 9.87 9.73
C SER A 404 7.03 10.41 10.61
N ASP A 405 7.32 9.75 11.74
CA ASP A 405 8.46 10.08 12.58
C ASP A 405 9.78 9.89 11.84
N ARG A 406 9.97 8.77 11.12
CA ARG A 406 11.22 8.49 10.39
C ARG A 406 11.44 9.42 9.21
N VAL A 407 10.38 9.75 8.46
CA VAL A 407 10.45 10.68 7.32
C VAL A 407 10.78 12.10 7.79
N LEU A 408 10.23 12.54 8.93
CA LEU A 408 10.34 13.91 9.42
C LEU A 408 11.45 14.12 10.45
N SER A 409 12.10 13.07 10.93
CA SER A 409 13.20 13.20 11.89
C SER A 409 14.37 13.95 11.24
N PRO A 410 14.93 14.99 11.90
CA PRO A 410 16.06 15.75 11.36
C PRO A 410 17.35 14.94 11.26
N GLU A 411 17.50 13.88 12.07
CA GLU A 411 18.65 12.96 12.01
C GLU A 411 18.17 11.52 12.26
N PRO A 412 18.80 10.51 11.63
CA PRO A 412 18.58 9.14 12.05
C PRO A 412 18.96 9.03 13.53
N ALA A 413 18.03 8.58 14.36
CA ALA A 413 18.34 8.27 15.74
C ALA A 413 19.55 7.33 15.75
N ARG A 414 20.72 7.78 16.20
CA ARG A 414 21.89 6.93 16.37
C ARG A 414 21.40 5.71 17.12
N ALA A 415 21.53 4.54 16.55
CA ALA A 415 21.23 3.28 17.20
C ALA A 415 21.90 3.33 18.56
N GLY A 416 21.11 3.55 19.61
CA GLY A 416 21.60 3.79 20.94
C GLY A 416 22.44 2.60 21.37
N SER A 417 23.70 2.83 21.63
CA SER A 417 24.59 1.96 22.40
C SER A 417 24.09 1.92 23.87
N GLY A 418 22.89 1.41 24.04
CA GLY A 418 22.22 1.25 25.33
C GLY A 418 21.95 -0.20 25.62
N ALA A 419 22.99 -1.05 25.57
CA ALA A 419 22.95 -2.31 26.27
C ALA A 419 22.93 -2.00 27.78
N ARG A 420 21.74 -1.78 28.35
CA ARG A 420 21.54 -1.93 29.77
C ARG A 420 21.79 -3.41 30.09
N ARG A 421 22.96 -3.70 30.68
CA ARG A 421 23.23 -4.95 31.38
C ARG A 421 22.09 -5.14 32.40
N LEU A 422 21.22 -6.07 32.17
CA LEU A 422 20.36 -6.63 33.21
C LEU A 422 21.31 -7.34 34.18
N VAL A 423 21.55 -6.69 35.33
CA VAL A 423 22.11 -7.39 36.49
C VAL A 423 20.93 -8.16 37.09
N VAL A 424 20.92 -9.45 36.82
CA VAL A 424 20.05 -10.40 37.55
C VAL A 424 20.64 -10.51 38.97
N ARG A 425 19.89 -10.12 39.98
CA ARG A 425 20.07 -10.52 41.36
C ARG A 425 19.12 -11.65 41.68
#